data_ffdef7687c2fad4e7b34f4a9779680a6
#
_entry.id   ffdef7687c2fad4e7b34f4a9779680a6
#
_cell.length_a   1.000
_cell.length_b   1.000
_cell.length_c   1.000
_cell.angle_alpha   90.00
_cell.angle_beta   90.00
_cell.angle_gamma   90.00
#
_symmetry.space_group_name_H-M   'P 1'
#
loop_
_entity.id
_entity.type
_entity.pdbx_description
1 polymer ?
#
loop_
_entity_poly.entity_id
_entity_poly.type
_entity_poly.pdbx_seq_one_letter_code
_entity_poly.pdbx_strand_id
1 'polypeptide(L)'
;GRGLRSGVGIGGFEQGGLLVDGGPGPDGQPAPVLSRVALPDAWRVVVVLDSQHRGLSGHEEKQAIAALPAMPRAVAADICHQVLMRVLPGAACAEFAPFAAGITRVQQQLGAHFAPAQGGEAYTSTSVGRLVRWLGEAAGGESGAAIGQSSWGPTGFAILPSQQQADALVEAARATPLMAPHLTLQIVGGRNRGATLNDPRAATA
;
A
#
# COMPACT_ATOMS: atom_id res chain seq x y z
N GLY A 1 1.08 17.41 13.07
CA GLY A 1 -0.25 17.00 12.73
C GLY A 1 -0.29 15.93 11.65
N ARG A 2 -1.15 14.94 11.83
CA ARG A 2 -1.50 13.98 10.77
C ARG A 2 -2.20 14.75 9.65
N GLY A 3 -1.96 14.35 8.40
CA GLY A 3 -2.61 14.98 7.24
C GLY A 3 -1.88 16.14 6.58
N LEU A 4 -0.81 16.65 7.16
CA LEU A 4 -0.04 17.77 6.56
C LEU A 4 0.74 17.37 5.30
N ARG A 5 0.85 16.06 4.99
CA ARG A 5 1.61 15.54 3.84
C ARG A 5 0.78 14.66 2.94
N SER A 6 -0.18 13.94 3.48
CA SER A 6 -1.07 13.03 2.74
C SER A 6 -2.46 13.06 3.36
N GLY A 7 -3.47 13.15 2.53
CA GLY A 7 -4.89 13.08 2.91
C GLY A 7 -5.40 11.66 3.08
N VAL A 8 -4.72 10.63 2.52
CA VAL A 8 -5.22 9.24 2.55
C VAL A 8 -5.39 8.69 3.95
N GLY A 9 -4.55 9.09 4.92
CA GLY A 9 -4.68 8.66 6.31
C GLY A 9 -5.94 9.20 7.00
N ILE A 10 -6.28 10.47 6.75
CA ILE A 10 -7.50 11.11 7.26
C ILE A 10 -8.72 10.57 6.50
N GLY A 11 -8.69 10.61 5.17
CA GLY A 11 -9.78 10.10 4.35
C GLY A 11 -10.08 8.62 4.60
N GLY A 12 -9.06 7.79 4.82
CA GLY A 12 -9.23 6.38 5.18
C GLY A 12 -9.89 6.20 6.54
N PHE A 13 -9.55 7.06 7.53
CA PHE A 13 -10.21 7.07 8.82
C PHE A 13 -11.67 7.52 8.73
N GLU A 14 -11.96 8.54 7.94
CA GLU A 14 -13.30 9.11 7.79
C GLU A 14 -14.23 8.30 6.90
N GLN A 15 -13.71 7.77 5.79
CA GLN A 15 -14.51 7.22 4.69
C GLN A 15 -14.20 5.76 4.36
N GLY A 16 -12.97 5.30 4.58
CA GLY A 16 -12.49 4.01 4.08
C GLY A 16 -12.41 3.95 2.55
N GLY A 17 -12.12 2.76 2.01
CA GLY A 17 -11.99 2.52 0.57
C GLY A 17 -10.60 2.82 0.02
N LEU A 18 -10.50 2.79 -1.29
CA LEU A 18 -9.33 3.20 -2.06
C LEU A 18 -9.39 4.71 -2.28
N LEU A 19 -8.34 5.41 -1.87
CA LEU A 19 -8.29 6.87 -1.89
C LEU A 19 -7.12 7.35 -2.73
N VAL A 20 -7.35 8.42 -3.46
CA VAL A 20 -6.31 9.22 -4.13
C VAL A 20 -6.38 10.63 -3.59
N ASP A 21 -5.28 11.13 -3.05
CA ASP A 21 -5.15 12.52 -2.61
C ASP A 21 -4.38 13.38 -3.62
N GLY A 22 -4.55 14.68 -3.52
CA GLY A 22 -3.91 15.66 -4.41
C GLY A 22 -2.51 16.09 -3.96
N GLY A 23 -1.93 15.43 -2.97
CA GLY A 23 -0.70 15.89 -2.33
C GLY A 23 -0.92 17.06 -1.36
N PRO A 24 0.14 17.50 -0.66
CA PRO A 24 0.02 18.57 0.32
C PRO A 24 -0.45 19.87 -0.33
N GLY A 25 -1.45 20.49 0.29
CA GLY A 25 -1.96 21.79 -0.14
C GLY A 25 -0.97 22.94 0.15
N PRO A 26 -1.19 24.12 -0.44
CA PRO A 26 -0.43 25.31 -0.11
C PRO A 26 -0.59 25.63 1.39
N ASP A 27 0.44 26.26 1.97
CA ASP A 27 0.43 26.77 3.35
C ASP A 27 0.12 25.71 4.43
N GLY A 28 0.48 24.44 4.17
CA GLY A 28 0.28 23.34 5.12
C GLY A 28 -1.16 22.88 5.29
N GLN A 29 -2.03 23.22 4.35
CA GLN A 29 -3.38 22.67 4.30
C GLN A 29 -3.33 21.14 4.08
N PRO A 30 -4.25 20.37 4.67
CA PRO A 30 -4.35 18.95 4.41
C PRO A 30 -4.54 18.65 2.92
N ALA A 31 -3.93 17.56 2.46
CA ALA A 31 -4.10 17.11 1.09
C ALA A 31 -5.59 16.77 0.81
N PRO A 32 -6.20 17.34 -0.23
CA PRO A 32 -7.59 17.03 -0.56
C PRO A 32 -7.70 15.61 -1.09
N VAL A 33 -8.75 14.89 -0.70
CA VAL A 33 -9.12 13.62 -1.33
C VAL A 33 -9.75 13.93 -2.69
N LEU A 34 -9.11 13.50 -3.77
CA LEU A 34 -9.54 13.70 -5.15
C LEU A 34 -10.49 12.62 -5.63
N SER A 35 -10.30 11.39 -5.18
CA SER A 35 -11.12 10.26 -5.56
C SER A 35 -11.23 9.26 -4.41
N ARG A 36 -12.40 8.63 -4.31
CA ARG A 36 -12.68 7.50 -3.45
C ARG A 36 -13.46 6.43 -4.22
N VAL A 37 -12.95 5.21 -4.19
CA VAL A 37 -13.61 4.05 -4.79
C VAL A 37 -13.71 2.95 -3.73
N ALA A 38 -14.86 2.26 -3.67
CA ALA A 38 -14.98 1.09 -2.81
C ALA A 38 -14.12 -0.06 -3.39
N LEU A 39 -13.36 -0.73 -2.55
CA LEU A 39 -12.68 -1.96 -2.96
C LEU A 39 -13.70 -3.10 -3.05
N PRO A 40 -13.64 -3.95 -4.09
CA PRO A 40 -14.50 -5.12 -4.18
C PRO A 40 -14.38 -6.01 -2.93
N ASP A 41 -15.52 -6.40 -2.35
CA ASP A 41 -15.58 -7.14 -1.08
C ASP A 41 -14.91 -8.52 -1.16
N ALA A 42 -14.79 -9.10 -2.35
CA ALA A 42 -14.10 -10.37 -2.57
C ALA A 42 -12.57 -10.26 -2.41
N TRP A 43 -11.99 -9.07 -2.64
CA TRP A 43 -10.54 -8.89 -2.65
C TRP A 43 -9.95 -9.01 -1.26
N ARG A 44 -8.76 -9.58 -1.19
CA ARG A 44 -8.01 -9.77 0.06
C ARG A 44 -6.62 -9.17 -0.05
N VAL A 45 -6.13 -8.71 1.07
CA VAL A 45 -4.77 -8.21 1.21
C VAL A 45 -4.01 -9.16 2.12
N VAL A 46 -2.98 -9.78 1.60
CA VAL A 46 -1.96 -10.46 2.40
C VAL A 46 -0.97 -9.40 2.86
N VAL A 47 -0.97 -9.12 4.15
CA VAL A 47 -0.06 -8.17 4.80
C VAL A 47 1.15 -8.94 5.30
N VAL A 48 2.34 -8.48 4.92
CA VAL A 48 3.63 -9.03 5.36
C VAL A 48 4.21 -8.08 6.40
N LEU A 49 4.25 -8.52 7.65
CA LEU A 49 4.76 -7.75 8.79
C LEU A 49 6.17 -8.22 9.14
N ASP A 50 7.04 -7.27 9.47
CA ASP A 50 8.40 -7.51 9.95
C ASP A 50 8.54 -6.93 11.36
N SER A 51 8.91 -7.78 12.33
CA SER A 51 9.08 -7.36 13.72
C SER A 51 10.47 -6.78 14.05
N GLN A 52 11.42 -6.88 13.13
CA GLN A 52 12.81 -6.44 13.34
C GLN A 52 13.13 -5.07 12.76
N HIS A 53 12.35 -4.63 11.75
CA HIS A 53 12.59 -3.35 11.07
C HIS A 53 11.50 -2.33 11.42
N ARG A 54 11.86 -1.06 11.27
CA ARG A 54 10.91 0.06 11.37
C ARG A 54 11.05 0.95 10.14
N GLY A 55 9.93 1.42 9.62
CA GLY A 55 9.93 2.45 8.59
C GLY A 55 10.24 3.82 9.16
N LEU A 56 10.65 4.73 8.30
CA LEU A 56 10.88 6.13 8.68
C LEU A 56 9.58 6.79 9.14
N SER A 57 9.68 7.65 10.13
CA SER A 57 8.51 8.38 10.65
C SER A 57 8.90 9.76 11.18
N GLY A 58 7.93 10.68 11.25
CA GLY A 58 8.10 11.97 11.89
C GLY A 58 9.20 12.84 11.26
N HIS A 59 10.22 13.20 12.01
CA HIS A 59 11.29 14.08 11.55
C HIS A 59 12.23 13.42 10.54
N GLU A 60 12.60 12.16 10.78
CA GLU A 60 13.47 11.38 9.88
C GLU A 60 12.83 11.24 8.48
N GLU A 61 11.54 10.96 8.42
CA GLU A 61 10.79 10.90 7.17
C GLU A 61 10.82 12.23 6.42
N LYS A 62 10.67 13.36 7.12
CA LYS A 62 10.74 14.69 6.50
C LYS A 62 12.12 14.97 5.93
N GLN A 63 13.17 14.62 6.65
CA GLN A 63 14.55 14.78 6.18
C GLN A 63 14.83 13.90 4.98
N ALA A 64 14.39 12.64 5.00
CA ALA A 64 14.54 11.71 3.89
C ALA A 64 13.84 12.24 2.63
N ILE A 65 12.59 12.70 2.73
CA ILE A 65 11.86 13.29 1.60
C ILE A 65 12.58 14.54 1.05
N ALA A 66 13.06 15.41 1.93
CA ALA A 66 13.76 16.65 1.52
C ALA A 66 15.10 16.36 0.82
N ALA A 67 15.73 15.23 1.12
CA ALA A 67 17.00 14.83 0.51
C ALA A 67 16.82 14.08 -0.84
N LEU A 68 15.62 13.62 -1.15
CA LEU A 68 15.35 12.94 -2.42
C LEU A 68 15.34 13.95 -3.58
N PRO A 69 15.85 13.55 -4.76
CA PRO A 69 15.69 14.36 -5.96
C PRO A 69 14.21 14.48 -6.33
N ALA A 70 13.85 15.54 -7.04
CA ALA A 70 12.51 15.66 -7.59
C ALA A 70 12.21 14.46 -8.51
N MET A 71 11.00 13.90 -8.40
CA MET A 71 10.59 12.80 -9.28
C MET A 71 10.57 13.27 -10.74
N PRO A 72 11.21 12.53 -11.66
CA PRO A 72 11.18 12.88 -13.09
C PRO A 72 9.72 12.96 -13.60
N ARG A 73 9.42 14.00 -14.38
CA ARG A 73 8.05 14.23 -14.90
C ARG A 73 7.47 13.01 -15.64
N ALA A 74 8.30 12.29 -16.40
CA ALA A 74 7.85 11.09 -17.10
C ALA A 74 7.41 9.97 -16.15
N VAL A 75 8.13 9.80 -15.02
CA VAL A 75 7.76 8.83 -13.98
C VAL A 75 6.48 9.25 -13.29
N ALA A 76 6.35 10.51 -12.90
CA ALA A 76 5.13 11.05 -12.31
C ALA A 76 3.92 10.90 -13.25
N ALA A 77 4.10 11.17 -14.55
CA ALA A 77 3.06 11.02 -15.56
C ALA A 77 2.64 9.55 -15.72
N ASP A 78 3.59 8.60 -15.69
CA ASP A 78 3.26 7.16 -15.74
C ASP A 78 2.49 6.74 -14.48
N ILE A 79 2.89 7.19 -13.28
CA ILE A 79 2.13 6.94 -12.05
C ILE A 79 0.69 7.46 -12.18
N CYS A 80 0.50 8.70 -12.64
CA CYS A 80 -0.83 9.25 -12.88
C CYS A 80 -1.62 8.40 -13.89
N HIS A 81 -0.99 7.98 -14.98
CA HIS A 81 -1.62 7.11 -15.97
C HIS A 81 -2.05 5.77 -15.36
N GLN A 82 -1.16 5.10 -14.59
CA GLN A 82 -1.51 3.84 -13.94
C GLN A 82 -2.69 4.01 -12.97
N VAL A 83 -2.67 5.07 -12.16
CA VAL A 83 -3.75 5.34 -11.21
C VAL A 83 -5.07 5.61 -11.92
N LEU A 84 -5.09 6.54 -12.89
CA LEU A 84 -6.32 6.99 -13.54
C LEU A 84 -6.88 5.99 -14.55
N MET A 85 -6.02 5.26 -15.27
CA MET A 85 -6.45 4.40 -16.38
C MET A 85 -6.50 2.92 -16.03
N ARG A 86 -5.95 2.51 -14.89
CA ARG A 86 -5.92 1.09 -14.48
C ARG A 86 -6.43 0.88 -13.06
N VAL A 87 -5.86 1.57 -12.06
CA VAL A 87 -6.17 1.32 -10.64
C VAL A 87 -7.61 1.73 -10.31
N LEU A 88 -8.00 2.96 -10.60
CA LEU A 88 -9.34 3.45 -10.27
C LEU A 88 -10.43 2.73 -11.09
N PRO A 89 -10.32 2.58 -12.42
CA PRO A 89 -11.31 1.83 -13.18
C PRO A 89 -11.36 0.35 -12.79
N GLY A 90 -10.20 -0.29 -12.60
CA GLY A 90 -10.12 -1.68 -12.18
C GLY A 90 -10.81 -1.94 -10.85
N ALA A 91 -10.64 -1.06 -9.87
CA ALA A 91 -11.36 -1.15 -8.60
C ALA A 91 -12.86 -0.88 -8.74
N ALA A 92 -13.24 0.15 -9.51
CA ALA A 92 -14.65 0.54 -9.71
C ALA A 92 -15.46 -0.53 -10.44
N CYS A 93 -14.84 -1.21 -11.42
CA CYS A 93 -15.47 -2.26 -12.24
C CYS A 93 -15.21 -3.68 -11.73
N ALA A 94 -14.49 -3.83 -10.61
CA ALA A 94 -14.02 -5.13 -10.08
C ALA A 94 -13.16 -5.93 -11.07
N GLU A 95 -12.44 -5.24 -11.95
CA GLU A 95 -11.48 -5.81 -12.90
C GLU A 95 -10.11 -5.92 -12.24
N PHE A 96 -9.79 -7.10 -11.70
CA PHE A 96 -8.63 -7.29 -10.86
C PHE A 96 -7.30 -7.14 -11.63
N ALA A 97 -7.16 -7.72 -12.83
CA ALA A 97 -5.90 -7.74 -13.55
C ALA A 97 -5.34 -6.33 -13.88
N PRO A 98 -6.11 -5.38 -14.46
CA PRO A 98 -5.62 -4.03 -14.68
C PRO A 98 -5.32 -3.29 -13.36
N PHE A 99 -6.12 -3.51 -12.30
CA PHE A 99 -5.86 -2.98 -10.97
C PHE A 99 -4.51 -3.47 -10.43
N ALA A 100 -4.27 -4.77 -10.46
CA ALA A 100 -3.05 -5.39 -9.93
C ALA A 100 -1.81 -4.90 -10.66
N ALA A 101 -1.85 -4.90 -11.99
CA ALA A 101 -0.75 -4.39 -12.81
C ALA A 101 -0.48 -2.90 -12.55
N GLY A 102 -1.53 -2.09 -12.41
CA GLY A 102 -1.42 -0.67 -12.11
C GLY A 102 -0.77 -0.40 -10.75
N ILE A 103 -1.25 -1.06 -9.67
CA ILE A 103 -0.67 -0.93 -8.32
C ILE A 103 0.79 -1.39 -8.31
N THR A 104 1.09 -2.56 -8.87
CA THR A 104 2.45 -3.11 -8.90
C THR A 104 3.41 -2.16 -9.63
N ARG A 105 2.98 -1.59 -10.75
CA ARG A 105 3.79 -0.62 -11.51
C ARG A 105 4.04 0.66 -10.71
N VAL A 106 3.01 1.22 -10.06
CA VAL A 106 3.16 2.39 -9.18
C VAL A 106 4.15 2.10 -8.05
N GLN A 107 4.03 0.93 -7.41
CA GLN A 107 4.90 0.52 -6.30
C GLN A 107 6.36 0.32 -6.74
N GLN A 108 6.59 -0.23 -7.93
CA GLN A 108 7.95 -0.35 -8.50
C GLN A 108 8.61 1.02 -8.69
N GLN A 109 7.87 1.98 -9.24
CA GLN A 109 8.38 3.33 -9.47
C GLN A 109 8.63 4.10 -8.18
N LEU A 110 7.72 4.00 -7.22
CA LEU A 110 7.90 4.59 -5.89
C LEU A 110 9.07 3.95 -5.16
N GLY A 111 9.19 2.62 -5.18
CA GLY A 111 10.30 1.90 -4.57
C GLY A 111 11.65 2.34 -5.15
N ALA A 112 11.76 2.45 -6.48
CA ALA A 112 12.96 2.95 -7.15
C ALA A 112 13.28 4.41 -6.76
N HIS A 113 12.26 5.26 -6.65
CA HIS A 113 12.44 6.66 -6.26
C HIS A 113 12.89 6.80 -4.81
N PHE A 114 12.36 6.00 -3.90
CA PHE A 114 12.69 6.04 -2.47
C PHE A 114 13.94 5.23 -2.10
N ALA A 115 14.46 4.37 -2.98
CA ALA A 115 15.62 3.51 -2.72
C ALA A 115 16.83 4.25 -2.12
N PRO A 116 17.23 5.45 -2.58
CA PRO A 116 18.37 6.16 -1.98
C PRO A 116 18.19 6.46 -0.48
N ALA A 117 16.96 6.66 -0.02
CA ALA A 117 16.64 6.90 1.39
C ALA A 117 16.37 5.59 2.16
N GLN A 118 16.35 4.44 1.49
CA GLN A 118 16.12 3.11 2.05
C GLN A 118 17.35 2.20 1.92
N GLY A 119 18.56 2.78 1.94
CA GLY A 119 19.81 2.01 1.84
C GLY A 119 20.08 1.44 0.43
N GLY A 120 19.49 2.03 -0.60
CA GLY A 120 19.63 1.57 -2.00
C GLY A 120 18.61 0.51 -2.42
N GLU A 121 17.73 0.10 -1.54
CA GLU A 121 16.74 -0.95 -1.78
C GLU A 121 15.33 -0.38 -1.97
N ALA A 122 14.54 -1.01 -2.85
CA ALA A 122 13.14 -0.63 -3.09
C ALA A 122 12.21 -0.95 -1.91
N TYR A 123 12.64 -1.78 -0.99
CA TYR A 123 11.93 -2.16 0.23
C TYR A 123 12.81 -1.90 1.46
N THR A 124 12.24 -1.30 2.49
CA THR A 124 12.94 -1.04 3.76
C THR A 124 13.43 -2.31 4.44
N SER A 125 12.68 -3.41 4.34
CA SER A 125 13.11 -4.75 4.77
C SER A 125 13.41 -5.60 3.56
N THR A 126 14.65 -6.06 3.42
CA THR A 126 15.05 -6.99 2.36
C THR A 126 14.27 -8.31 2.42
N SER A 127 13.99 -8.82 3.62
CA SER A 127 13.21 -10.04 3.83
C SER A 127 11.77 -9.87 3.33
N VAL A 128 11.13 -8.76 3.68
CA VAL A 128 9.79 -8.41 3.17
C VAL A 128 9.82 -8.28 1.66
N GLY A 129 10.80 -7.55 1.10
CA GLY A 129 10.90 -7.36 -0.34
C GLY A 129 11.08 -8.66 -1.13
N ARG A 130 11.85 -9.62 -0.60
CA ARG A 130 12.01 -10.96 -1.21
C ARG A 130 10.70 -11.74 -1.17
N LEU A 131 10.03 -11.75 -0.02
CA LEU A 131 8.78 -12.49 0.14
C LEU A 131 7.66 -11.87 -0.72
N VAL A 132 7.53 -10.54 -0.75
CA VAL A 132 6.50 -9.85 -1.56
C VAL A 132 6.70 -10.11 -3.05
N ARG A 133 7.93 -10.08 -3.56
CA ARG A 133 8.21 -10.42 -4.97
C ARG A 133 7.84 -11.87 -5.27
N TRP A 134 8.21 -12.80 -4.38
CA TRP A 134 7.82 -14.19 -4.52
C TRP A 134 6.29 -14.37 -4.53
N LEU A 135 5.57 -13.67 -3.63
CA LEU A 135 4.10 -13.69 -3.62
C LEU A 135 3.52 -13.24 -4.97
N GLY A 136 4.08 -12.19 -5.56
CA GLY A 136 3.66 -11.72 -6.89
C GLY A 136 3.90 -12.76 -7.99
N GLU A 137 5.07 -13.38 -8.02
CA GLU A 137 5.43 -14.41 -9.01
C GLU A 137 4.56 -15.66 -8.85
N ALA A 138 4.40 -16.15 -7.61
CA ALA A 138 3.59 -17.32 -7.30
C ALA A 138 2.09 -17.13 -7.59
N ALA A 139 1.61 -15.89 -7.52
CA ALA A 139 0.23 -15.55 -7.87
C ALA A 139 -0.01 -15.41 -9.39
N GLY A 140 1.00 -15.53 -10.24
CA GLY A 140 0.88 -15.39 -11.70
C GLY A 140 1.39 -14.05 -12.25
N GLY A 141 2.30 -13.38 -11.55
CA GLY A 141 2.94 -12.15 -11.98
C GLY A 141 2.07 -10.90 -11.81
N GLU A 142 2.31 -9.88 -12.65
CA GLU A 142 1.73 -8.54 -12.50
C GLU A 142 0.19 -8.48 -12.51
N SER A 143 -0.46 -9.46 -13.14
CA SER A 143 -1.92 -9.53 -13.20
C SER A 143 -2.53 -10.44 -12.14
N GLY A 144 -1.71 -11.25 -11.47
CA GLY A 144 -2.15 -12.23 -10.47
C GLY A 144 -2.21 -11.68 -9.06
N ALA A 145 -1.34 -10.74 -8.72
CA ALA A 145 -1.37 -10.01 -7.46
C ALA A 145 -0.89 -8.57 -7.62
N ALA A 146 -1.50 -7.65 -6.88
CA ALA A 146 -0.97 -6.30 -6.72
C ALA A 146 -0.01 -6.28 -5.53
N ILE A 147 1.26 -6.02 -5.76
CA ILE A 147 2.29 -6.08 -4.72
C ILE A 147 2.93 -4.73 -4.43
N GLY A 148 3.42 -4.57 -3.22
CA GLY A 148 4.13 -3.35 -2.84
C GLY A 148 4.49 -3.26 -1.36
N GLN A 149 4.94 -2.06 -0.97
CA GLN A 149 5.26 -1.67 0.38
C GLN A 149 4.33 -0.57 0.85
N SER A 150 3.90 -0.62 2.10
CA SER A 150 3.10 0.45 2.72
C SER A 150 4.01 1.60 3.15
N SER A 151 3.90 2.74 2.47
CA SER A 151 4.70 3.94 2.78
C SER A 151 6.20 3.63 2.87
N TRP A 152 6.85 4.01 3.98
CA TRP A 152 8.25 3.73 4.29
C TRP A 152 8.51 2.33 4.86
N GLY A 153 7.57 1.39 4.65
CA GLY A 153 7.72 0.04 5.17
C GLY A 153 7.72 -0.05 6.72
N PRO A 154 8.23 -1.13 7.28
CA PRO A 154 8.69 -2.34 6.59
C PRO A 154 7.55 -3.22 6.06
N THR A 155 6.30 -2.83 6.33
CA THR A 155 5.11 -3.62 5.96
C THR A 155 4.99 -3.74 4.45
N GLY A 156 5.01 -4.96 3.94
CA GLY A 156 4.70 -5.28 2.56
C GLY A 156 3.27 -5.79 2.38
N PHE A 157 2.81 -5.85 1.14
CA PHE A 157 1.48 -6.39 0.84
C PHE A 157 1.43 -7.11 -0.51
N ALA A 158 0.47 -8.03 -0.61
CA ALA A 158 -0.02 -8.58 -1.88
C ALA A 158 -1.55 -8.57 -1.84
N ILE A 159 -2.19 -7.90 -2.82
CA ILE A 159 -3.65 -7.89 -2.97
C ILE A 159 -4.02 -8.99 -3.96
N LEU A 160 -5.07 -9.73 -3.66
CA LEU A 160 -5.55 -10.89 -4.41
C LEU A 160 -7.05 -10.79 -4.66
N PRO A 161 -7.57 -11.39 -5.76
CA PRO A 161 -8.97 -11.23 -6.14
C PRO A 161 -9.95 -12.04 -5.29
N SER A 162 -9.46 -12.96 -4.43
CA SER A 162 -10.34 -13.80 -3.60
C SER A 162 -9.67 -14.30 -2.33
N GLN A 163 -10.50 -14.69 -1.36
CA GLN A 163 -10.06 -15.35 -0.13
C GLN A 163 -9.32 -16.66 -0.44
N GLN A 164 -9.88 -17.50 -1.33
CA GLN A 164 -9.29 -18.78 -1.69
C GLN A 164 -7.85 -18.64 -2.23
N GLN A 165 -7.61 -17.65 -3.10
CA GLN A 165 -6.27 -17.42 -3.63
C GLN A 165 -5.33 -16.87 -2.55
N ALA A 166 -5.82 -16.02 -1.66
CA ALA A 166 -5.03 -15.50 -0.55
C ALA A 166 -4.63 -16.63 0.42
N ASP A 167 -5.56 -17.52 0.77
CA ASP A 167 -5.30 -18.68 1.64
C ASP A 167 -4.24 -19.61 1.03
N ALA A 168 -4.43 -19.99 -0.24
CA ALA A 168 -3.50 -20.86 -0.95
C ALA A 168 -2.10 -20.25 -1.05
N LEU A 169 -2.03 -18.93 -1.34
CA LEU A 169 -0.75 -18.23 -1.46
C LEU A 169 -0.02 -18.13 -0.12
N VAL A 170 -0.75 -17.84 0.97
CA VAL A 170 -0.19 -17.77 2.33
C VAL A 170 0.32 -19.14 2.78
N GLU A 171 -0.42 -20.22 2.51
CA GLU A 171 0.02 -21.57 2.81
C GLU A 171 1.29 -21.93 2.04
N ALA A 172 1.33 -21.66 0.75
CA ALA A 172 2.52 -21.86 -0.08
C ALA A 172 3.71 -21.03 0.43
N ALA A 173 3.49 -19.76 0.82
CA ALA A 173 4.54 -18.89 1.36
C ALA A 173 5.15 -19.43 2.65
N ARG A 174 4.34 -20.00 3.54
CA ARG A 174 4.81 -20.61 4.80
C ARG A 174 5.73 -21.80 4.57
N ALA A 175 5.59 -22.49 3.45
CA ALA A 175 6.44 -23.62 3.08
C ALA A 175 7.77 -23.20 2.43
N THR A 176 7.98 -21.90 2.13
CA THR A 176 9.21 -21.41 1.50
C THR A 176 10.27 -21.05 2.53
N PRO A 177 11.56 -21.14 2.18
CA PRO A 177 12.65 -20.66 3.03
C PRO A 177 12.67 -19.12 3.15
N LEU A 178 11.83 -18.41 2.39
CA LEU A 178 11.70 -16.95 2.47
C LEU A 178 10.88 -16.51 3.68
N MET A 179 10.09 -17.41 4.27
CA MET A 179 9.34 -17.14 5.49
C MET A 179 10.24 -17.17 6.71
N ALA A 180 10.93 -16.06 6.94
CA ALA A 180 11.81 -15.90 8.09
C ALA A 180 11.01 -15.80 9.42
N PRO A 181 11.58 -16.23 10.57
CA PRO A 181 10.86 -16.25 11.86
C PRO A 181 10.33 -14.88 12.34
N HIS A 182 10.94 -13.79 11.89
CA HIS A 182 10.52 -12.42 12.22
C HIS A 182 9.41 -11.88 11.32
N LEU A 183 9.01 -12.63 10.28
CA LEU A 183 7.91 -12.26 9.39
C LEU A 183 6.59 -12.89 9.84
N THR A 184 5.52 -12.14 9.67
CA THR A 184 4.15 -12.61 9.92
C THR A 184 3.27 -12.27 8.72
N LEU A 185 2.43 -13.22 8.31
CA LEU A 185 1.43 -13.04 7.26
C LEU A 185 0.03 -12.95 7.87
N GLN A 186 -0.72 -11.92 7.44
CA GLN A 186 -2.13 -11.74 7.82
C GLN A 186 -2.96 -11.51 6.57
N ILE A 187 -4.12 -12.16 6.48
CA ILE A 187 -5.09 -11.90 5.42
C ILE A 187 -6.18 -10.99 5.98
N VAL A 188 -6.40 -9.87 5.29
CA VAL A 188 -7.41 -8.88 5.68
C VAL A 188 -8.25 -8.46 4.47
N GLY A 189 -9.46 -7.97 4.71
CA GLY A 189 -10.31 -7.34 3.69
C GLY A 189 -10.11 -5.83 3.62
N GLY A 190 -10.49 -5.22 2.51
CA GLY A 190 -10.61 -3.78 2.39
C GLY A 190 -11.75 -3.25 3.25
N ARG A 191 -11.54 -2.11 3.93
CA ARG A 191 -12.58 -1.44 4.71
C ARG A 191 -13.18 -0.29 3.91
N ASN A 192 -14.40 -0.43 3.45
CA ASN A 192 -15.11 0.56 2.63
C ASN A 192 -15.90 1.59 3.44
N ARG A 193 -15.69 1.67 4.74
CA ARG A 193 -16.34 2.60 5.66
C ARG A 193 -15.32 3.20 6.63
N GLY A 194 -15.62 4.37 7.11
CA GLY A 194 -14.79 5.05 8.10
C GLY A 194 -14.64 4.31 9.44
N ALA A 195 -13.85 4.86 10.32
CA ALA A 195 -13.65 4.34 11.66
C ALA A 195 -14.95 4.35 12.46
N THR A 196 -15.12 3.37 13.33
CA THR A 196 -16.18 3.37 14.35
C THR A 196 -15.58 3.93 15.64
N LEU A 197 -16.18 5.01 16.15
CA LEU A 197 -15.80 5.58 17.44
C LEU A 197 -16.74 5.01 18.49
N ASN A 198 -16.18 4.30 19.46
CA ASN A 198 -16.92 3.85 20.64
C ASN A 198 -16.56 4.79 21.80
N ASP A 199 -17.53 5.54 22.30
CA ASP A 199 -17.38 6.27 23.55
C ASP A 199 -17.88 5.37 24.70
N PRO A 200 -16.98 4.83 25.54
CA PRO A 200 -17.38 3.99 26.67
C PRO A 200 -18.20 4.76 27.73
N ARG A 201 -18.19 6.09 27.67
CA ARG A 201 -18.97 6.94 28.60
C ARG A 201 -20.43 7.13 28.16
N ALA A 202 -20.71 6.91 26.85
CA ALA A 202 -22.09 7.01 26.34
C ALA A 202 -22.95 5.77 26.69
N ALA A 203 -22.35 4.69 27.16
CA ALA A 203 -23.05 3.47 27.56
C ALA A 203 -23.60 3.48 29.01
N THR A 204 -23.37 4.56 29.75
CA THR A 204 -23.77 4.70 31.16
C THR A 204 -24.77 5.84 31.39
N ALA A 205 -25.46 6.31 30.38
CA ALA A 205 -26.54 7.31 30.47
C ALA A 205 -27.91 6.68 30.18
#